data_075a3dcc3569303ab72658c46ffb1b28
#
_entry.id   075a3dcc3569303ab72658c46ffb1b28
#
_cell.length_a   1.000
_cell.length_b   1.000
_cell.length_c   1.000
_cell.angle_alpha   90.00
_cell.angle_beta   90.00
_cell.angle_gamma   90.00
#
_symmetry.space_group_name_H-M   'P 1'
#
loop_
_entity.id
_entity.type
_entity.pdbx_description
1 polymer ?
#
loop_
_entity_poly.entity_id
_entity_poly.type
_entity_poly.pdbx_seq_one_letter_code
_entity_poly.pdbx_strand_id
1 'polypeptide(L)'
;MKKVITSSVAVFSLAIVSAFAQETETKTATDVLTNLAIGKIENAVSNEAQKLEDKTLKSLSVDLSVNDSEFSGEITGVVKLSESDNSFTFTQLTAGQFDSRTTVNIGLGNRIIVSDRSAILGGNVFFDYELKSKHSRAGLGIEYLTNTGSLRANYYNGLSGAKVYKGIEEKALDGADLKYSYHFEGKYNPEVFVRGFQWKGDAGYKENGLEAGVNLQIARGLRLSMSGRDDNKGDATFNAGVVYSIPLGEVPDSNVKSTSQSSKVVSRELLYQPVQRENRIRKSQVKLGIVMATF
;
A
#
# COMPACT_ATOMS: atom_id res chain seq x y z
N MET A 1 18.14 -12.20 21.74
CA MET A 1 17.86 -11.43 20.53
C MET A 1 16.50 -11.71 19.86
N LYS A 2 15.97 -12.96 19.80
CA LYS A 2 14.66 -13.27 19.16
C LYS A 2 13.41 -12.69 19.86
N LYS A 3 13.44 -12.40 21.17
CA LYS A 3 12.27 -11.90 21.92
C LYS A 3 11.95 -10.42 21.72
N VAL A 4 12.92 -9.60 21.35
CA VAL A 4 12.73 -8.14 21.20
C VAL A 4 12.01 -7.79 19.89
N ILE A 5 12.29 -8.53 18.81
CA ILE A 5 11.69 -8.27 17.48
C ILE A 5 10.17 -8.51 17.48
N THR A 6 9.72 -9.58 18.14
CA THR A 6 8.28 -9.90 18.24
C THR A 6 7.48 -8.89 19.04
N SER A 7 8.06 -8.29 20.09
CA SER A 7 7.38 -7.29 20.91
C SER A 7 7.22 -5.95 20.18
N SER A 8 8.25 -5.49 19.47
CA SER A 8 8.21 -4.21 18.75
C SER A 8 7.23 -4.22 17.58
N VAL A 9 7.17 -5.31 16.82
CA VAL A 9 6.21 -5.48 15.71
C VAL A 9 4.78 -5.54 16.23
N ALA A 10 4.53 -6.25 17.34
CA ALA A 10 3.19 -6.36 17.93
C ALA A 10 2.69 -5.02 18.52
N VAL A 11 3.55 -4.25 19.17
CA VAL A 11 3.21 -2.93 19.72
C VAL A 11 2.92 -1.93 18.61
N PHE A 12 3.71 -1.94 17.52
CA PHE A 12 3.49 -1.08 16.37
C PHE A 12 2.17 -1.40 15.66
N SER A 13 1.86 -2.68 15.46
CA SER A 13 0.59 -3.12 14.87
C SER A 13 -0.61 -2.71 15.73
N LEU A 14 -0.49 -2.78 17.05
CA LEU A 14 -1.57 -2.41 17.98
C LEU A 14 -1.80 -0.89 18.02
N ALA A 15 -0.74 -0.09 17.96
CA ALA A 15 -0.81 1.38 17.91
C ALA A 15 -1.49 1.88 16.63
N ILE A 16 -1.19 1.26 15.49
CA ILE A 16 -1.82 1.58 14.20
C ILE A 16 -3.31 1.24 14.22
N VAL A 17 -3.67 0.05 14.69
CA VAL A 17 -5.08 -0.38 14.77
C VAL A 17 -5.88 0.51 15.71
N SER A 18 -5.31 0.93 16.85
CA SER A 18 -5.99 1.82 17.79
C SER A 18 -6.18 3.24 17.25
N ALA A 19 -5.25 3.77 16.47
CA ALA A 19 -5.38 5.08 15.83
C ALA A 19 -6.56 5.15 14.86
N PHE A 20 -6.83 4.07 14.12
CA PHE A 20 -7.99 3.98 13.22
C PHE A 20 -9.31 3.60 13.92
N ALA A 21 -9.26 2.92 15.07
CA ALA A 21 -10.45 2.46 15.77
C ALA A 21 -11.18 3.58 16.54
N GLN A 22 -10.51 4.70 16.86
CA GLN A 22 -11.09 5.79 17.67
C GLN A 22 -11.86 6.86 16.87
N GLU A 23 -11.79 6.88 15.53
CA GLU A 23 -12.49 7.89 14.73
C GLU A 23 -13.65 7.29 13.92
N THR A 24 -14.75 6.96 14.56
CA THR A 24 -15.98 6.48 13.88
C THR A 24 -17.10 7.52 13.96
N GLU A 25 -16.82 8.78 13.73
CA GLU A 25 -17.88 9.77 13.48
C GLU A 25 -17.63 10.49 12.16
N THR A 26 -18.71 10.60 11.40
CA THR A 26 -18.83 11.21 10.05
C THR A 26 -18.19 12.60 10.00
N LYS A 27 -16.92 12.67 9.65
CA LYS A 27 -16.25 13.93 9.30
C LYS A 27 -16.01 13.99 7.81
N THR A 28 -16.18 15.15 7.24
CA THR A 28 -15.91 15.45 5.82
C THR A 28 -14.42 15.17 5.51
N ALA A 29 -14.10 14.71 4.29
CA ALA A 29 -12.73 14.43 3.86
C ALA A 29 -11.76 15.60 4.15
N THR A 30 -12.25 16.83 4.05
CA THR A 30 -11.51 18.07 4.38
C THR A 30 -11.19 18.15 5.88
N ASP A 31 -12.11 17.74 6.76
CA ASP A 31 -11.89 17.77 8.20
C ASP A 31 -10.89 16.69 8.65
N VAL A 32 -10.91 15.55 7.95
CA VAL A 32 -9.92 14.47 8.17
C VAL A 32 -8.53 14.90 7.71
N LEU A 33 -8.41 15.51 6.54
CA LEU A 33 -7.15 16.05 6.03
C LEU A 33 -6.61 17.21 6.89
N THR A 34 -7.48 18.03 7.46
CA THR A 34 -7.11 19.18 8.31
C THR A 34 -6.81 18.75 9.75
N ASN A 35 -7.51 17.76 10.28
CA ASN A 35 -7.34 17.25 11.65
C ASN A 35 -6.29 16.13 11.77
N LEU A 36 -6.05 15.38 10.71
CA LEU A 36 -4.82 14.62 10.53
C LEU A 36 -3.68 15.59 10.17
N ALA A 37 -3.65 16.73 10.89
CA ALA A 37 -2.55 17.65 10.75
C ALA A 37 -1.27 16.83 10.71
N ILE A 38 -0.59 16.86 9.56
CA ILE A 38 0.69 16.19 9.29
C ILE A 38 1.58 16.24 10.54
N GLY A 39 1.55 17.33 11.30
CA GLY A 39 2.26 17.48 12.56
C GLY A 39 1.80 16.60 13.73
N LYS A 40 0.55 16.13 13.80
CA LYS A 40 0.14 15.18 14.84
C LYS A 40 0.59 13.77 14.52
N ILE A 41 0.56 13.40 13.24
CA ILE A 41 1.09 12.11 12.75
C ILE A 41 2.62 12.13 12.86
N GLU A 42 3.28 13.21 12.43
CA GLU A 42 4.73 13.38 12.60
C GLU A 42 5.15 13.21 14.05
N ASN A 43 4.50 13.91 14.97
CA ASN A 43 4.86 13.84 16.39
C ASN A 43 4.57 12.47 17.03
N ALA A 44 3.42 11.87 16.75
CA ALA A 44 3.09 10.54 17.27
C ALA A 44 4.02 9.47 16.71
N VAL A 45 4.29 9.53 15.40
CA VAL A 45 5.16 8.59 14.69
C VAL A 45 6.62 8.81 15.07
N SER A 46 7.10 10.06 15.12
CA SER A 46 8.48 10.37 15.51
C SER A 46 8.76 9.98 16.95
N ASN A 47 7.81 10.19 17.86
CA ASN A 47 7.94 9.79 19.26
C ASN A 47 7.99 8.27 19.43
N GLU A 48 7.17 7.51 18.69
CA GLU A 48 7.23 6.05 18.73
C GLU A 48 8.42 5.50 17.95
N ALA A 49 8.79 6.12 16.83
CA ALA A 49 9.99 5.75 16.07
C ALA A 49 11.30 6.03 16.85
N GLN A 50 11.34 7.11 17.64
CA GLN A 50 12.49 7.40 18.53
C GLN A 50 12.58 6.44 19.71
N LYS A 51 11.46 5.90 20.19
CA LYS A 51 11.45 4.85 21.23
C LYS A 51 11.92 3.49 20.68
N LEU A 52 11.81 3.27 19.38
CA LEU A 52 12.42 2.15 18.68
C LEU A 52 13.90 2.47 18.49
N GLU A 53 14.72 2.33 19.54
CA GLU A 53 16.18 2.48 19.52
C GLU A 53 16.90 1.58 18.47
N ASP A 54 16.12 0.80 17.73
CA ASP A 54 16.61 -0.19 16.79
C ASP A 54 16.36 0.30 15.36
N LYS A 55 17.43 0.50 14.61
CA LYS A 55 17.48 0.81 13.16
C LYS A 55 16.75 -0.24 12.28
N THR A 56 15.72 -0.91 12.83
CA THR A 56 14.96 -1.96 12.14
C THR A 56 13.82 -1.41 11.30
N LEU A 57 13.13 -0.34 11.75
CA LEU A 57 12.12 0.33 10.93
C LEU A 57 12.80 1.18 9.87
N LYS A 58 12.63 0.83 8.60
CA LYS A 58 13.31 1.47 7.46
C LYS A 58 12.49 2.54 6.78
N SER A 59 11.18 2.36 6.73
CA SER A 59 10.27 3.39 6.23
C SER A 59 8.92 3.30 6.91
N LEU A 60 8.27 4.44 7.00
CA LEU A 60 6.89 4.60 7.41
C LEU A 60 6.21 5.51 6.40
N SER A 61 5.04 5.13 5.91
CA SER A 61 4.26 5.95 5.00
C SER A 61 2.81 6.03 5.45
N VAL A 62 2.21 7.19 5.21
CA VAL A 62 0.78 7.45 5.35
C VAL A 62 0.26 7.84 3.99
N ASP A 63 -0.73 7.13 3.50
CA ASP A 63 -1.44 7.40 2.26
C ASP A 63 -2.88 7.80 2.59
N LEU A 64 -3.30 8.96 2.09
CA LEU A 64 -4.65 9.47 2.23
C LEU A 64 -5.19 9.76 0.83
N SER A 65 -6.30 9.14 0.46
CA SER A 65 -6.86 9.31 -0.87
C SER A 65 -8.40 9.42 -0.86
N VAL A 66 -8.90 10.08 -1.88
CA VAL A 66 -10.34 10.20 -2.16
C VAL A 66 -10.59 9.64 -3.55
N ASN A 67 -11.56 8.75 -3.64
CA ASN A 67 -12.07 8.20 -4.88
C ASN A 67 -13.54 8.58 -5.01
N ASP A 68 -13.87 9.44 -5.95
CA ASP A 68 -15.23 9.98 -6.25
C ASP A 68 -15.99 10.56 -5.05
N SER A 69 -15.95 10.05 -3.91
CA SER A 69 -16.55 10.55 -2.66
C SER A 69 -16.14 9.68 -1.47
N GLU A 70 -15.43 8.58 -1.73
CA GLU A 70 -15.02 7.65 -0.70
C GLU A 70 -13.61 8.01 -0.23
N PHE A 71 -13.49 8.26 1.06
CA PHE A 71 -12.19 8.47 1.70
C PHE A 71 -11.55 7.14 2.02
N SER A 72 -10.26 7.03 1.74
CA SER A 72 -9.42 5.92 2.20
C SER A 72 -8.12 6.44 2.80
N GLY A 73 -7.60 5.69 3.77
CA GLY A 73 -6.34 6.01 4.41
C GLY A 73 -5.58 4.74 4.77
N GLU A 74 -4.28 4.75 4.56
CA GLU A 74 -3.39 3.63 4.89
C GLU A 74 -2.16 4.12 5.66
N ILE A 75 -1.70 3.31 6.62
CA ILE A 75 -0.39 3.46 7.25
C ILE A 75 0.40 2.18 6.99
N THR A 76 1.60 2.34 6.44
CA THR A 76 2.47 1.22 6.09
C THR A 76 3.85 1.40 6.71
N GLY A 77 4.34 0.36 7.39
CA GLY A 77 5.70 0.27 7.92
C GLY A 77 6.49 -0.85 7.28
N VAL A 78 7.75 -0.58 6.91
CA VAL A 78 8.71 -1.59 6.43
C VAL A 78 9.79 -1.80 7.47
N VAL A 79 9.84 -3.02 8.01
CA VAL A 79 10.75 -3.41 9.10
C VAL A 79 11.79 -4.37 8.56
N LYS A 80 13.06 -4.06 8.77
CA LYS A 80 14.20 -4.89 8.41
C LYS A 80 14.24 -6.17 9.25
N LEU A 81 14.36 -7.30 8.60
CA LEU A 81 14.67 -8.59 9.23
C LEU A 81 16.15 -8.93 9.07
N SER A 82 16.69 -8.74 7.88
CA SER A 82 18.13 -8.86 7.61
C SER A 82 18.53 -7.99 6.44
N GLU A 83 19.81 -7.62 6.39
CA GLU A 83 20.36 -6.78 5.31
C GLU A 83 21.83 -7.15 5.07
N SER A 84 22.21 -7.19 3.81
CA SER A 84 23.59 -7.31 3.35
C SER A 84 23.86 -6.28 2.25
N ASP A 85 25.05 -6.31 1.66
CA ASP A 85 25.40 -5.39 0.57
C ASP A 85 24.49 -5.49 -0.63
N ASN A 86 23.98 -6.69 -0.92
CA ASN A 86 23.17 -6.97 -2.11
C ASN A 86 21.76 -7.51 -1.79
N SER A 87 21.36 -7.66 -0.53
CA SER A 87 20.08 -8.25 -0.18
C SER A 87 19.44 -7.55 1.01
N PHE A 88 18.11 -7.43 0.96
CA PHE A 88 17.28 -6.86 2.01
C PHE A 88 16.06 -7.73 2.22
N THR A 89 15.95 -8.36 3.40
CA THR A 89 14.79 -9.12 3.83
C THR A 89 14.00 -8.30 4.84
N PHE A 90 12.69 -8.21 4.64
CA PHE A 90 11.84 -7.33 5.44
C PHE A 90 10.47 -7.96 5.72
N THR A 91 9.81 -7.44 6.73
CA THR A 91 8.36 -7.53 6.89
C THR A 91 7.73 -6.19 6.61
N GLN A 92 6.57 -6.21 5.98
CA GLN A 92 5.72 -5.04 5.79
C GLN A 92 4.41 -5.23 6.55
N LEU A 93 4.03 -4.19 7.27
CA LEU A 93 2.76 -4.12 7.98
C LEU A 93 1.98 -2.93 7.43
N THR A 94 0.71 -3.16 7.08
CA THR A 94 -0.18 -2.10 6.62
C THR A 94 -1.50 -2.21 7.39
N ALA A 95 -2.02 -1.07 7.83
CA ALA A 95 -3.41 -0.94 8.25
C ALA A 95 -4.06 0.13 7.39
N GLY A 96 -5.16 -0.22 6.74
CA GLY A 96 -5.90 0.67 5.86
C GLY A 96 -7.38 0.68 6.18
N GLN A 97 -8.00 1.84 6.02
CA GLN A 97 -9.43 2.00 6.09
C GLN A 97 -9.98 2.31 4.70
N PHE A 98 -10.91 1.47 4.24
CA PHE A 98 -11.57 1.56 2.94
C PHE A 98 -13.08 1.38 3.15
N ASP A 99 -13.92 2.29 2.68
CA ASP A 99 -15.38 2.21 2.82
C ASP A 99 -15.83 1.90 4.26
N SER A 100 -15.28 2.59 5.24
CA SER A 100 -15.54 2.34 6.68
C SER A 100 -15.18 0.94 7.17
N ARG A 101 -14.33 0.23 6.44
CA ARG A 101 -13.83 -1.11 6.76
C ARG A 101 -12.32 -1.07 6.92
N THR A 102 -11.83 -1.70 7.98
CA THR A 102 -10.40 -1.76 8.28
C THR A 102 -9.82 -3.09 7.78
N THR A 103 -8.78 -2.99 6.95
CA THR A 103 -7.97 -4.14 6.49
C THR A 103 -6.58 -4.04 7.09
N VAL A 104 -6.07 -5.15 7.61
CA VAL A 104 -4.70 -5.29 8.09
C VAL A 104 -3.96 -6.25 7.17
N ASN A 105 -2.76 -5.87 6.76
CA ASN A 105 -1.92 -6.65 5.87
C ASN A 105 -0.58 -6.92 6.56
N ILE A 106 -0.11 -8.16 6.52
CA ILE A 106 1.22 -8.54 6.95
C ILE A 106 1.92 -9.25 5.80
N GLY A 107 3.14 -8.84 5.48
CA GLY A 107 3.91 -9.41 4.39
C GLY A 107 5.35 -9.69 4.76
N LEU A 108 5.94 -10.65 4.06
CA LEU A 108 7.37 -10.93 4.05
C LEU A 108 7.89 -10.71 2.65
N GLY A 109 9.02 -10.03 2.53
CA GLY A 109 9.65 -9.77 1.25
C GLY A 109 11.16 -9.89 1.31
N ASN A 110 11.73 -10.15 0.14
CA ASN A 110 13.17 -10.11 -0.08
C ASN A 110 13.43 -9.34 -1.37
N ARG A 111 14.44 -8.45 -1.34
CA ARG A 111 14.93 -7.69 -2.48
C ARG A 111 16.41 -7.93 -2.65
N ILE A 112 16.86 -8.17 -3.89
CA ILE A 112 18.25 -8.45 -4.23
C ILE A 112 18.69 -7.46 -5.30
N ILE A 113 19.81 -6.77 -5.04
CA ILE A 113 20.48 -5.94 -6.04
C ILE A 113 21.18 -6.88 -7.02
N VAL A 114 20.88 -6.76 -8.32
CA VAL A 114 21.52 -7.62 -9.35
C VAL A 114 23.03 -7.36 -9.43
N SER A 115 23.77 -8.30 -10.00
CA SER A 115 25.24 -8.31 -9.94
C SER A 115 25.91 -7.08 -10.58
N ASP A 116 25.31 -6.51 -11.64
CA ASP A 116 25.77 -5.27 -12.27
C ASP A 116 25.28 -4.00 -11.55
N ARG A 117 24.52 -4.16 -10.46
CA ARG A 117 23.94 -3.10 -9.63
C ARG A 117 23.01 -2.14 -10.39
N SER A 118 22.47 -2.55 -11.53
CA SER A 118 21.58 -1.70 -12.36
C SER A 118 20.13 -1.73 -11.89
N ALA A 119 19.73 -2.80 -11.18
CA ALA A 119 18.35 -3.02 -10.77
C ALA A 119 18.24 -3.80 -9.45
N ILE A 120 17.04 -3.82 -8.92
CA ILE A 120 16.62 -4.63 -7.77
C ILE A 120 15.53 -5.59 -8.25
N LEU A 121 15.69 -6.87 -7.94
CA LEU A 121 14.65 -7.89 -8.05
C LEU A 121 14.06 -8.13 -6.68
N GLY A 122 12.72 -8.12 -6.57
CA GLY A 122 12.00 -8.39 -5.33
C GLY A 122 10.96 -9.48 -5.49
N GLY A 123 10.77 -10.22 -4.40
CA GLY A 123 9.67 -11.16 -4.23
C GLY A 123 9.03 -10.99 -2.87
N ASN A 124 7.71 -11.15 -2.78
CA ASN A 124 6.98 -10.97 -1.54
C ASN A 124 5.75 -11.88 -1.44
N VAL A 125 5.33 -12.13 -0.21
CA VAL A 125 4.09 -12.83 0.13
C VAL A 125 3.35 -12.04 1.18
N PHE A 126 2.01 -12.01 1.12
CA PHE A 126 1.16 -11.27 2.04
C PHE A 126 -0.02 -12.10 2.53
N PHE A 127 -0.44 -11.80 3.74
CA PHE A 127 -1.73 -12.18 4.28
C PHE A 127 -2.51 -10.92 4.65
N ASP A 128 -3.75 -10.84 4.17
CA ASP A 128 -4.65 -9.71 4.36
C ASP A 128 -5.87 -10.17 5.16
N TYR A 129 -6.32 -9.32 6.10
CA TYR A 129 -7.49 -9.61 6.92
C TYR A 129 -8.34 -8.37 7.12
N GLU A 130 -9.63 -8.43 6.74
CA GLU A 130 -10.61 -7.37 6.99
C GLU A 130 -11.34 -7.62 8.32
N LEU A 131 -11.21 -6.69 9.26
CA LEU A 131 -11.63 -6.90 10.64
C LEU A 131 -13.15 -7.10 10.81
N LYS A 132 -13.98 -6.29 10.12
CA LYS A 132 -15.44 -6.29 10.31
C LYS A 132 -16.12 -7.47 9.62
N SER A 133 -15.80 -7.74 8.37
CA SER A 133 -16.39 -8.84 7.59
C SER A 133 -15.67 -10.18 7.78
N LYS A 134 -14.46 -10.16 8.38
CA LYS A 134 -13.60 -11.34 8.58
C LYS A 134 -13.18 -12.02 7.27
N HIS A 135 -13.14 -11.26 6.16
CA HIS A 135 -12.55 -11.75 4.92
C HIS A 135 -11.04 -11.84 5.06
N SER A 136 -10.47 -12.86 4.42
CA SER A 136 -9.02 -13.06 4.35
C SER A 136 -8.58 -13.35 2.92
N ARG A 137 -7.34 -12.95 2.60
CA ARG A 137 -6.76 -13.10 1.28
C ARG A 137 -5.24 -13.33 1.41
N ALA A 138 -4.68 -14.18 0.56
CA ALA A 138 -3.25 -14.30 0.35
C ALA A 138 -2.83 -13.51 -0.89
N GLY A 139 -1.59 -13.01 -0.89
CA GLY A 139 -0.99 -12.32 -2.02
C GLY A 139 0.43 -12.79 -2.28
N LEU A 140 0.80 -12.81 -3.57
CA LEU A 140 2.17 -13.02 -4.05
C LEU A 140 2.55 -11.85 -4.93
N GLY A 141 3.78 -11.35 -4.83
CA GLY A 141 4.25 -10.25 -5.68
C GLY A 141 5.68 -10.45 -6.14
N ILE A 142 5.97 -9.90 -7.30
CA ILE A 142 7.33 -9.75 -7.83
C ILE A 142 7.55 -8.31 -8.28
N GLU A 143 8.80 -7.84 -8.13
CA GLU A 143 9.18 -6.47 -8.42
C GLU A 143 10.49 -6.44 -9.20
N TYR A 144 10.55 -5.58 -10.21
CA TYR A 144 11.78 -5.16 -10.89
C TYR A 144 11.88 -3.63 -10.75
N LEU A 145 12.89 -3.15 -10.02
CA LEU A 145 13.03 -1.73 -9.68
C LEU A 145 14.34 -1.19 -10.22
N THR A 146 14.28 -0.03 -10.87
CA THR A 146 15.43 0.74 -11.35
C THR A 146 15.30 2.19 -10.90
N ASN A 147 16.34 3.00 -11.10
CA ASN A 147 16.26 4.44 -10.81
C ASN A 147 15.25 5.16 -11.72
N THR A 148 15.03 4.64 -12.92
CA THR A 148 14.16 5.28 -13.94
C THR A 148 12.75 4.72 -13.98
N GLY A 149 12.48 3.61 -13.28
CA GLY A 149 11.14 3.05 -13.30
C GLY A 149 11.04 1.70 -12.63
N SER A 150 9.86 1.12 -12.70
CA SER A 150 9.59 -0.16 -12.06
C SER A 150 8.52 -0.96 -12.79
N LEU A 151 8.62 -2.28 -12.68
CA LEU A 151 7.59 -3.23 -13.08
C LEU A 151 7.23 -4.07 -11.87
N ARG A 152 5.93 -4.15 -11.55
CA ARG A 152 5.41 -4.92 -10.43
C ARG A 152 4.24 -5.76 -10.88
N ALA A 153 4.24 -7.03 -10.48
CA ALA A 153 3.12 -7.94 -10.71
C ALA A 153 2.69 -8.55 -9.39
N ASN A 154 1.39 -8.58 -9.15
CA ASN A 154 0.79 -9.14 -7.96
C ASN A 154 -0.31 -10.13 -8.34
N TYR A 155 -0.42 -11.20 -7.57
CA TYR A 155 -1.49 -12.17 -7.61
C TYR A 155 -2.14 -12.28 -6.24
N TYR A 156 -3.46 -12.43 -6.22
CA TYR A 156 -4.28 -12.45 -5.02
C TYR A 156 -5.21 -13.65 -5.04
N ASN A 157 -5.34 -14.33 -3.90
CA ASN A 157 -6.24 -15.45 -3.72
C ASN A 157 -7.12 -15.24 -2.48
N GLY A 158 -8.43 -15.16 -2.67
CA GLY A 158 -9.41 -15.09 -1.59
C GLY A 158 -9.46 -16.38 -0.81
N LEU A 159 -9.10 -16.34 0.49
CA LEU A 159 -9.05 -17.52 1.35
C LEU A 159 -10.37 -17.78 2.08
N SER A 160 -11.16 -16.74 2.31
CA SER A 160 -12.45 -16.84 3.00
C SER A 160 -13.57 -17.21 2.04
N GLY A 161 -14.46 -18.08 2.50
CA GLY A 161 -15.77 -18.30 1.85
C GLY A 161 -16.67 -17.07 1.89
N ALA A 162 -17.89 -17.19 1.40
CA ALA A 162 -18.91 -16.15 1.49
C ALA A 162 -19.19 -15.78 2.95
N LYS A 163 -19.39 -14.48 3.20
CA LYS A 163 -19.66 -13.90 4.51
C LYS A 163 -20.82 -12.92 4.39
N VAL A 164 -21.68 -12.89 5.40
CA VAL A 164 -22.74 -11.87 5.48
C VAL A 164 -22.24 -10.68 6.31
N TYR A 165 -22.26 -9.50 5.71
CA TYR A 165 -21.95 -8.25 6.37
C TYR A 165 -23.06 -7.23 6.09
N LYS A 166 -23.68 -6.69 7.15
CA LYS A 166 -24.84 -5.76 7.05
C LYS A 166 -25.96 -6.28 6.16
N GLY A 167 -26.25 -7.59 6.21
CA GLY A 167 -27.31 -8.22 5.44
C GLY A 167 -26.97 -8.52 3.97
N ILE A 168 -25.76 -8.21 3.53
CA ILE A 168 -25.28 -8.49 2.16
C ILE A 168 -24.27 -9.64 2.22
N GLU A 169 -24.51 -10.67 1.42
CA GLU A 169 -23.54 -11.76 1.25
C GLU A 169 -22.42 -11.30 0.31
N GLU A 170 -21.18 -11.41 0.77
CA GLU A 170 -19.99 -10.99 0.04
C GLU A 170 -18.95 -12.11 0.02
N LYS A 171 -18.12 -12.14 -1.03
CA LYS A 171 -16.99 -13.06 -1.15
C LYS A 171 -15.75 -12.31 -1.62
N ALA A 172 -14.60 -12.62 -1.01
CA ALA A 172 -13.31 -12.11 -1.44
C ALA A 172 -12.99 -12.62 -2.85
N LEU A 173 -12.52 -11.71 -3.73
CA LEU A 173 -12.17 -12.00 -5.10
C LEU A 173 -10.73 -12.50 -5.21
N ASP A 174 -10.50 -13.42 -6.15
CA ASP A 174 -9.18 -13.69 -6.70
C ASP A 174 -8.81 -12.60 -7.69
N GLY A 175 -7.53 -12.34 -7.89
CA GLY A 175 -7.15 -11.32 -8.85
C GLY A 175 -5.67 -11.26 -9.16
N ALA A 176 -5.35 -10.41 -10.11
CA ALA A 176 -3.98 -10.07 -10.46
C ALA A 176 -3.91 -8.62 -10.95
N ASP A 177 -2.76 -8.00 -10.73
CA ASP A 177 -2.43 -6.72 -11.35
C ASP A 177 -0.98 -6.70 -11.86
N LEU A 178 -0.76 -5.84 -12.86
CA LEU A 178 0.54 -5.52 -13.41
C LEU A 178 0.65 -4.01 -13.51
N LYS A 179 1.63 -3.43 -12.81
CA LYS A 179 1.90 -1.99 -12.81
C LYS A 179 3.27 -1.70 -13.39
N TYR A 180 3.33 -0.81 -14.36
CA TYR A 180 4.55 -0.18 -14.85
C TYR A 180 4.58 1.28 -14.44
N SER A 181 5.72 1.75 -13.95
CA SER A 181 5.95 3.16 -13.62
C SER A 181 7.23 3.64 -14.27
N TYR A 182 7.22 4.91 -14.67
CA TYR A 182 8.40 5.61 -15.19
C TYR A 182 8.59 6.94 -14.47
N HIS A 183 9.83 7.20 -14.05
CA HIS A 183 10.23 8.42 -13.35
C HIS A 183 10.89 9.40 -14.31
N PHE A 184 10.40 10.62 -14.34
CA PHE A 184 11.00 11.71 -15.09
C PHE A 184 11.87 12.56 -14.17
N GLU A 185 13.00 13.05 -14.70
CA GLU A 185 13.78 14.08 -14.02
C GLU A 185 13.05 15.42 -14.11
N GLY A 186 13.03 16.17 -13.00
CA GLY A 186 12.40 17.47 -12.99
C GLY A 186 12.16 18.02 -11.60
N LYS A 187 11.63 19.23 -11.52
CA LYS A 187 11.40 19.95 -10.26
C LYS A 187 10.58 19.15 -9.22
N TYR A 188 9.63 18.33 -9.69
CA TYR A 188 8.71 17.56 -8.84
C TYR A 188 8.92 16.05 -8.97
N ASN A 189 10.01 15.60 -9.60
CA ASN A 189 10.32 14.19 -9.85
C ASN A 189 9.07 13.40 -10.29
N PRO A 190 8.42 13.76 -11.41
CA PRO A 190 7.17 13.13 -11.79
C PRO A 190 7.36 11.65 -12.06
N GLU A 191 6.46 10.83 -11.50
CA GLU A 191 6.31 9.43 -11.83
C GLU A 191 4.99 9.25 -12.56
N VAL A 192 4.99 8.73 -13.77
CA VAL A 192 3.78 8.29 -14.44
C VAL A 192 3.65 6.79 -14.33
N PHE A 193 2.42 6.29 -14.24
CA PHE A 193 2.20 4.85 -14.16
C PHE A 193 0.96 4.42 -14.95
N VAL A 194 0.97 3.15 -15.31
CA VAL A 194 -0.19 2.42 -15.83
C VAL A 194 -0.28 1.09 -15.09
N ARG A 195 -1.50 0.70 -14.70
CA ARG A 195 -1.81 -0.56 -14.03
C ARG A 195 -2.98 -1.25 -14.72
N GLY A 196 -2.75 -2.45 -15.25
CA GLY A 196 -3.82 -3.35 -15.66
C GLY A 196 -4.18 -4.29 -14.51
N PHE A 197 -5.47 -4.59 -14.35
CA PHE A 197 -5.94 -5.49 -13.30
C PHE A 197 -7.09 -6.38 -13.76
N GLN A 198 -7.22 -7.52 -13.10
CA GLN A 198 -8.33 -8.44 -13.26
C GLN A 198 -8.73 -9.01 -11.90
N TRP A 199 -10.05 -9.04 -11.62
CA TRP A 199 -10.63 -9.67 -10.45
C TRP A 199 -11.67 -10.70 -10.90
N LYS A 200 -11.74 -11.84 -10.21
CA LYS A 200 -12.64 -12.95 -10.50
C LYS A 200 -13.35 -13.39 -9.23
N GLY A 201 -14.61 -13.72 -9.34
CA GLY A 201 -15.44 -14.28 -8.27
C GLY A 201 -16.32 -15.39 -8.75
N ASP A 202 -17.23 -15.84 -7.89
CA ASP A 202 -18.19 -16.87 -8.19
C ASP A 202 -19.22 -16.41 -9.25
N ALA A 203 -19.99 -17.36 -9.75
CA ALA A 203 -21.05 -17.13 -10.74
C ALA A 203 -20.61 -16.33 -11.99
N GLY A 204 -19.34 -16.50 -12.39
CA GLY A 204 -18.79 -15.82 -13.57
C GLY A 204 -18.49 -14.33 -13.37
N TYR A 205 -18.44 -13.84 -12.12
CA TYR A 205 -18.02 -12.46 -11.88
C TYR A 205 -16.60 -12.24 -12.39
N LYS A 206 -16.44 -11.22 -13.24
CA LYS A 206 -15.17 -10.82 -13.81
C LYS A 206 -15.15 -9.29 -13.95
N GLU A 207 -14.17 -8.67 -13.30
CA GLU A 207 -13.86 -7.25 -13.42
C GLU A 207 -12.47 -7.12 -14.04
N ASN A 208 -12.34 -6.35 -15.13
CA ASN A 208 -11.05 -6.01 -15.73
C ASN A 208 -11.00 -4.53 -15.97
N GLY A 209 -9.86 -3.93 -15.76
CA GLY A 209 -9.70 -2.51 -15.99
C GLY A 209 -8.26 -2.07 -16.12
N LEU A 210 -8.13 -0.78 -16.39
CA LEU A 210 -6.89 -0.05 -16.45
C LEU A 210 -6.96 1.14 -15.48
N GLU A 211 -5.82 1.46 -14.90
CA GLU A 211 -5.61 2.67 -14.13
C GLU A 211 -4.36 3.35 -14.65
N ALA A 212 -4.41 4.66 -14.86
CA ALA A 212 -3.25 5.46 -15.23
C ALA A 212 -3.20 6.70 -14.34
N GLY A 213 -1.98 7.12 -13.97
CA GLY A 213 -1.85 8.24 -13.06
C GLY A 213 -0.46 8.84 -13.04
N VAL A 214 -0.36 9.90 -12.23
CA VAL A 214 0.86 10.65 -11.99
C VAL A 214 1.06 10.88 -10.49
N ASN A 215 2.30 10.73 -10.06
CA ASN A 215 2.76 11.07 -8.73
C ASN A 215 3.76 12.23 -8.82
N LEU A 216 3.59 13.26 -8.01
CA LEU A 216 4.44 14.45 -7.98
C LEU A 216 5.03 14.63 -6.58
N GLN A 217 6.33 14.70 -6.46
CA GLN A 217 7.00 14.99 -5.19
C GLN A 217 6.98 16.49 -4.94
N ILE A 218 6.04 16.96 -4.12
CA ILE A 218 5.83 18.39 -3.85
C ILE A 218 6.70 18.93 -2.72
N ALA A 219 7.14 18.05 -1.81
CA ALA A 219 8.11 18.34 -0.75
C ALA A 219 8.88 17.06 -0.37
N ARG A 220 9.87 17.18 0.52
CA ARG A 220 10.60 16.01 1.03
C ARG A 220 9.63 15.07 1.74
N GLY A 221 9.57 13.82 1.27
CA GLY A 221 8.65 12.81 1.80
C GLY A 221 7.19 12.99 1.41
N LEU A 222 6.79 14.14 0.83
CA LEU A 222 5.41 14.44 0.50
C LEU A 222 5.16 14.32 -1.01
N ARG A 223 4.26 13.43 -1.39
CA ARG A 223 3.89 13.14 -2.78
C ARG A 223 2.39 13.37 -2.99
N LEU A 224 2.04 14.06 -4.04
CA LEU A 224 0.68 14.16 -4.55
C LEU A 224 0.47 13.04 -5.58
N SER A 225 -0.63 12.32 -5.47
CA SER A 225 -1.02 11.24 -6.37
C SER A 225 -2.35 11.58 -7.04
N MET A 226 -2.44 11.37 -8.35
CA MET A 226 -3.68 11.52 -9.12
C MET A 226 -3.76 10.39 -10.12
N SER A 227 -4.92 9.73 -10.23
CA SER A 227 -5.14 8.66 -11.21
C SER A 227 -6.59 8.62 -11.69
N GLY A 228 -6.76 8.13 -12.91
CA GLY A 228 -8.03 7.72 -13.47
C GLY A 228 -8.06 6.21 -13.60
N ARG A 229 -9.17 5.59 -13.24
CA ARG A 229 -9.41 4.15 -13.35
C ARG A 229 -10.68 3.93 -14.16
N ASP A 230 -10.62 3.00 -15.09
CA ASP A 230 -11.75 2.56 -15.89
C ASP A 230 -11.81 1.03 -15.90
N ASP A 231 -13.02 0.46 -15.77
CA ASP A 231 -13.23 -0.97 -15.76
C ASP A 231 -14.59 -1.34 -16.40
N ASN A 232 -14.81 -2.63 -16.59
CA ASN A 232 -16.02 -3.16 -17.25
C ASN A 232 -17.24 -3.27 -16.31
N LYS A 233 -17.24 -2.63 -15.12
CA LYS A 233 -18.33 -2.74 -14.14
C LYS A 233 -19.06 -1.44 -13.87
N GLY A 234 -18.44 -0.32 -14.14
CA GLY A 234 -19.01 0.99 -13.88
C GLY A 234 -18.40 2.07 -14.77
N ASP A 235 -18.71 3.32 -14.43
CA ASP A 235 -18.10 4.49 -15.05
C ASP A 235 -16.66 4.67 -14.59
N ALA A 236 -15.89 5.40 -15.38
CA ALA A 236 -14.53 5.75 -15.02
C ALA A 236 -14.51 6.57 -13.71
N THR A 237 -13.59 6.24 -12.82
CA THR A 237 -13.43 6.89 -11.51
C THR A 237 -12.14 7.68 -11.46
N PHE A 238 -12.12 8.76 -10.66
CA PHE A 238 -10.96 9.59 -10.45
C PHE A 238 -10.48 9.48 -9.00
N ASN A 239 -9.17 9.26 -8.81
CA ASN A 239 -8.54 9.21 -7.50
C ASN A 239 -7.58 10.38 -7.34
N ALA A 240 -7.61 11.02 -6.19
CA ALA A 240 -6.62 11.98 -5.76
C ALA A 240 -6.16 11.67 -4.33
N GLY A 241 -4.86 11.77 -4.08
CA GLY A 241 -4.32 11.43 -2.78
C GLY A 241 -3.01 12.12 -2.46
N VAL A 242 -2.63 12.02 -1.20
CA VAL A 242 -1.38 12.52 -0.66
C VAL A 242 -0.69 11.39 0.07
N VAL A 243 0.56 11.12 -0.29
CA VAL A 243 1.40 10.12 0.37
C VAL A 243 2.52 10.84 1.10
N TYR A 244 2.59 10.65 2.42
CA TYR A 244 3.70 11.12 3.23
C TYR A 244 4.57 9.94 3.66
N SER A 245 5.85 9.97 3.27
CA SER A 245 6.80 8.90 3.54
C SER A 245 7.97 9.42 4.37
N ILE A 246 8.23 8.78 5.50
CA ILE A 246 9.34 9.09 6.39
C ILE A 246 10.38 7.98 6.21
N PRO A 247 11.52 8.24 5.56
CA PRO A 247 12.64 7.32 5.57
C PRO A 247 13.30 7.35 6.97
N LEU A 248 13.32 6.21 7.67
CA LEU A 248 13.87 6.06 9.02
C LEU A 248 15.24 5.37 9.02
N GLY A 249 15.81 5.08 7.84
CA GLY A 249 17.19 4.60 7.69
C GLY A 249 18.20 5.74 7.80
N GLU A 250 19.50 5.40 7.98
CA GLU A 250 20.58 6.37 7.79
C GLU A 250 20.47 6.93 6.38
N VAL A 251 19.92 8.14 6.26
CA VAL A 251 20.00 8.91 5.03
C VAL A 251 21.42 9.43 5.00
N PRO A 252 22.25 9.07 4.01
CA PRO A 252 23.53 9.74 3.83
C PRO A 252 23.24 11.25 3.77
N ASP A 253 24.08 12.01 4.45
CA ASP A 253 23.98 13.46 4.64
C ASP A 253 23.30 14.18 3.46
N SER A 254 22.39 15.07 3.77
CA SER A 254 21.51 15.83 2.86
C SER A 254 22.26 16.75 1.85
N ASN A 255 23.57 16.62 1.72
CA ASN A 255 24.40 17.21 0.67
C ASN A 255 24.56 16.33 -0.58
N VAL A 256 24.01 15.09 -0.57
CA VAL A 256 23.91 14.34 -1.80
C VAL A 256 22.75 14.90 -2.60
N LYS A 257 23.09 15.73 -3.59
CA LYS A 257 22.22 16.04 -4.75
C LYS A 257 21.46 14.78 -5.09
N SER A 258 20.12 14.88 -5.21
CA SER A 258 19.25 13.80 -5.68
C SER A 258 20.05 12.93 -6.66
N THR A 259 20.25 11.66 -6.32
CA THR A 259 21.04 10.74 -7.16
C THR A 259 20.42 10.83 -8.53
N SER A 260 21.11 11.46 -9.47
CA SER A 260 20.57 11.70 -10.80
C SER A 260 20.16 10.35 -11.38
N GLN A 261 18.99 10.27 -12.02
CA GLN A 261 18.52 9.08 -12.74
C GLN A 261 19.58 8.55 -13.73
N SER A 262 20.54 9.39 -14.08
CA SER A 262 21.73 9.06 -14.90
C SER A 262 22.71 8.10 -14.20
N SER A 263 22.57 7.80 -12.91
CA SER A 263 23.43 6.81 -12.25
C SER A 263 23.09 5.40 -12.76
N LYS A 264 24.11 4.71 -13.29
CA LYS A 264 24.00 3.28 -13.67
C LYS A 264 23.78 2.38 -12.45
N VAL A 265 24.09 2.85 -11.25
CA VAL A 265 23.94 2.10 -10.00
C VAL A 265 22.59 2.42 -9.38
N VAL A 266 21.80 1.39 -9.12
CA VAL A 266 20.48 1.52 -8.50
C VAL A 266 20.59 2.07 -7.06
N SER A 267 19.69 3.00 -6.70
CA SER A 267 19.64 3.56 -5.35
C SER A 267 19.25 2.51 -4.32
N ARG A 268 19.99 2.43 -3.22
CA ARG A 268 19.62 1.55 -2.08
C ARG A 268 18.32 1.96 -1.39
N GLU A 269 17.88 3.21 -1.51
CA GLU A 269 16.61 3.68 -0.97
C GLU A 269 15.41 2.91 -1.53
N LEU A 270 15.54 2.40 -2.77
CA LEU A 270 14.50 1.56 -3.38
C LEU A 270 14.31 0.21 -2.65
N LEU A 271 15.32 -0.26 -1.91
CA LEU A 271 15.19 -1.47 -1.07
C LEU A 271 14.18 -1.28 0.06
N TYR A 272 14.02 -0.04 0.55
CA TYR A 272 13.23 0.27 1.75
C TYR A 272 11.82 0.77 1.45
N GLN A 273 11.49 0.97 0.18
CA GLN A 273 10.15 1.40 -0.22
C GLN A 273 9.09 0.35 0.12
N PRO A 274 7.87 0.76 0.50
CA PRO A 274 6.75 -0.16 0.60
C PRO A 274 6.49 -0.91 -0.70
N VAL A 275 6.10 -2.18 -0.58
CA VAL A 275 5.60 -2.97 -1.70
C VAL A 275 4.31 -2.33 -2.20
N GLN A 276 4.24 -2.05 -3.50
CA GLN A 276 3.04 -1.48 -4.13
C GLN A 276 2.13 -2.62 -4.61
N ARG A 277 0.95 -2.69 -4.02
CA ARG A 277 -0.06 -3.72 -4.29
C ARG A 277 -1.46 -3.22 -3.93
N GLU A 278 -2.50 -3.97 -4.26
CA GLU A 278 -3.86 -3.72 -3.76
C GLU A 278 -3.97 -4.21 -2.32
N ASN A 279 -4.06 -3.30 -1.35
CA ASN A 279 -4.17 -3.64 0.09
C ASN A 279 -5.62 -3.87 0.52
N ARG A 280 -6.59 -3.26 -0.15
CA ARG A 280 -8.01 -3.49 0.06
C ARG A 280 -8.40 -4.89 -0.42
N ILE A 281 -9.17 -5.64 0.37
CA ILE A 281 -9.76 -6.90 -0.09
C ILE A 281 -10.94 -6.58 -1.01
N ARG A 282 -10.77 -6.82 -2.31
CA ARG A 282 -11.84 -6.71 -3.31
C ARG A 282 -12.87 -7.81 -3.10
N LYS A 283 -14.16 -7.47 -3.22
CA LYS A 283 -15.29 -8.38 -2.96
C LYS A 283 -16.33 -8.26 -4.04
N SER A 284 -16.98 -9.37 -4.37
CA SER A 284 -18.24 -9.39 -5.09
C SER A 284 -19.39 -9.53 -4.11
N GLN A 285 -20.51 -8.86 -4.39
CA GLN A 285 -21.77 -9.07 -3.69
C GLN A 285 -22.50 -10.22 -4.36
N VAL A 286 -22.93 -11.18 -3.58
CA VAL A 286 -23.83 -12.23 -4.03
C VAL A 286 -25.25 -11.67 -3.90
N LYS A 287 -25.83 -11.19 -4.99
CA LYS A 287 -27.26 -10.84 -5.00
C LYS A 287 -28.04 -12.15 -4.96
N LEU A 288 -28.58 -12.50 -3.81
CA LEU A 288 -29.64 -13.48 -3.72
C LEU A 288 -30.82 -12.91 -4.54
N GLY A 289 -31.02 -13.47 -5.73
CA GLY A 289 -32.17 -13.14 -6.57
C GLY A 289 -33.46 -13.58 -5.88
N ILE A 290 -34.07 -12.73 -5.06
CA ILE A 290 -35.46 -12.88 -4.70
C ILE A 290 -36.25 -12.45 -5.94
N VAL A 291 -36.64 -13.41 -6.75
CA VAL A 291 -37.69 -13.23 -7.71
C VAL A 291 -38.99 -13.15 -6.88
N MET A 292 -39.44 -11.94 -6.54
CA MET A 292 -40.80 -11.76 -6.06
C MET A 292 -41.72 -11.94 -7.26
N ALA A 293 -42.30 -13.12 -7.37
CA ALA A 293 -43.49 -13.29 -8.24
C ALA A 293 -44.61 -12.46 -7.65
N THR A 294 -44.93 -11.34 -8.27
CA THR A 294 -46.22 -10.66 -8.05
C THR A 294 -47.30 -11.47 -8.75
N PHE A 295 -48.21 -12.04 -7.96
CA PHE A 295 -49.48 -12.58 -8.44
C PHE A 295 -50.48 -11.45 -8.71
#